data_5902b964bc5abd8a695e308cccb9ebf1
#
_entry.id   5902b964bc5abd8a695e308cccb9ebf1
#
_cell.length_a   1.000
_cell.length_b   1.000
_cell.length_c   1.000
_cell.angle_alpha   90.00
_cell.angle_beta   90.00
_cell.angle_gamma   90.00
#
_symmetry.space_group_name_H-M   'P 1'
#
loop_
_entity.id
_entity.type
_entity.pdbx_description
1 polymer ?
#
loop_
_entity_poly.entity_id
_entity_poly.type
_entity_poly.pdbx_seq_one_letter_code
_entity_poly.pdbx_strand_id
1 'polypeptide(L)'
;MVLRCHDPGTKGISEVQWRREDPGGHEPLLVGIPTVAASASPRRRPGGADCIPYTCQGFSPLGRDRDDLSRGHLNELWQQFLRAVRQIQPRAFVIENVPEFQRSAQFGRLLQLLDDDPGLQPYAYSYGVLNAADFRVPQSRRRGILMAVRDVDEVPWPPPATHGPNSSDGTLYRTVRDAMGDLPSQTTGFDVAFGRAGEQHLHFGRRPRESSVARYQALPEGGNRFDLARNRPDLLPRCWAEKPTGTTDVMGRLWWNRPSVTIRTEFFKPEKGRYLHPTADLPISHREAARLQAFPDDFFFEGTKIEIARQIGNAVPVGLGEALARHLEAVAFTGPSRGAMVRK
;
A
#
# COMPACT_ATOMS: atom_id res chain seq x y z
N MET A 1 -1.87 -11.23 -14.37
CA MET A 1 -0.55 -11.27 -15.07
C MET A 1 0.53 -10.96 -14.05
N VAL A 2 1.37 -11.92 -13.70
CA VAL A 2 2.51 -11.73 -12.78
C VAL A 2 3.74 -11.45 -13.66
N LEU A 3 4.30 -10.25 -13.55
CA LEU A 3 5.56 -9.91 -14.23
C LEU A 3 6.71 -10.48 -13.39
N ARG A 4 7.37 -11.50 -13.89
CA ARG A 4 8.63 -11.99 -13.34
C ARG A 4 9.77 -11.29 -14.05
N CYS A 5 10.61 -10.57 -13.29
CA CYS A 5 11.90 -10.09 -13.78
C CYS A 5 12.90 -11.26 -13.79
N HIS A 6 13.48 -11.56 -14.93
CA HIS A 6 14.59 -12.50 -15.05
C HIS A 6 15.88 -11.69 -15.22
N ASP A 7 16.82 -11.84 -14.27
CA ASP A 7 18.15 -11.23 -14.35
C ASP A 7 19.14 -12.29 -14.84
N PRO A 8 19.75 -12.13 -16.01
CA PRO A 8 20.90 -12.93 -16.39
C PRO A 8 22.19 -12.22 -15.91
N GLY A 9 22.54 -12.44 -14.65
CA GLY A 9 23.88 -12.28 -14.07
C GLY A 9 24.81 -11.18 -14.60
N THR A 10 25.11 -10.23 -13.73
CA THR A 10 26.32 -9.41 -13.62
C THR A 10 26.44 -8.10 -14.41
N LYS A 11 26.70 -7.05 -13.60
CA LYS A 11 27.34 -5.77 -13.94
C LYS A 11 26.50 -4.77 -14.75
N GLY A 12 25.90 -3.83 -14.01
CA GLY A 12 25.33 -2.61 -14.57
C GLY A 12 23.89 -2.81 -15.02
N ILE A 13 22.98 -2.04 -14.43
CA ILE A 13 21.56 -1.96 -14.83
C ILE A 13 21.52 -1.31 -16.22
N SER A 14 21.69 -2.08 -17.29
CA SER A 14 21.58 -1.56 -18.65
C SER A 14 20.46 -2.18 -19.49
N GLU A 15 19.89 -3.33 -19.10
CA GLU A 15 18.74 -3.89 -19.83
C GLU A 15 17.85 -4.75 -18.92
N VAL A 16 16.61 -4.31 -18.71
CA VAL A 16 15.54 -5.15 -18.21
C VAL A 16 14.78 -5.65 -19.41
N GLN A 17 14.92 -6.93 -19.74
CA GLN A 17 14.13 -7.56 -20.80
C GLN A 17 12.79 -8.01 -20.23
N TRP A 18 11.72 -7.44 -20.76
CA TRP A 18 10.35 -7.81 -20.47
C TRP A 18 9.88 -8.87 -21.48
N ARG A 19 9.48 -10.05 -21.02
CA ARG A 19 8.83 -11.04 -21.90
C ARG A 19 7.32 -11.01 -21.70
N ARG A 20 6.63 -11.04 -22.82
CA ARG A 20 5.17 -11.19 -22.93
C ARG A 20 4.85 -12.67 -22.98
N GLU A 21 4.12 -13.19 -22.01
CA GLU A 21 3.48 -14.50 -22.08
C GLU A 21 1.97 -14.27 -21.89
N ASP A 22 1.24 -14.21 -23.00
CA ASP A 22 -0.22 -14.21 -23.02
C ASP A 22 -0.71 -15.11 -24.15
N PRO A 23 -1.34 -16.27 -23.84
CA PRO A 23 -1.90 -17.16 -24.85
C PRO A 23 -3.22 -16.68 -25.45
N GLY A 24 -3.80 -15.56 -25.00
CA GLY A 24 -5.13 -15.08 -25.39
C GLY A 24 -5.16 -13.84 -26.29
N GLY A 25 -4.04 -13.23 -26.65
CA GLY A 25 -4.01 -12.10 -27.60
C GLY A 25 -4.55 -10.76 -27.09
N HIS A 26 -4.84 -10.62 -25.79
CA HIS A 26 -5.29 -9.35 -25.21
C HIS A 26 -4.12 -8.42 -24.90
N GLU A 27 -4.28 -7.11 -25.22
CA GLU A 27 -3.28 -6.11 -24.86
C GLU A 27 -3.13 -6.01 -23.33
N PRO A 28 -1.88 -5.97 -22.81
CA PRO A 28 -1.63 -6.01 -21.37
C PRO A 28 -2.15 -4.77 -20.65
N LEU A 29 -2.92 -4.98 -19.59
CA LEU A 29 -3.19 -3.99 -18.58
C LEU A 29 -1.99 -3.95 -17.63
N LEU A 30 -1.23 -2.87 -17.64
CA LEU A 30 -0.08 -2.69 -16.76
C LEU A 30 -0.53 -1.96 -15.50
N VAL A 31 -0.84 -2.71 -14.44
CA VAL A 31 -0.93 -2.12 -13.10
C VAL A 31 0.48 -1.97 -12.58
N GLY A 32 1.11 -0.85 -12.87
CA GLY A 32 2.40 -0.48 -12.28
C GLY A 32 2.14 0.14 -10.92
N ILE A 33 2.42 -0.62 -9.88
CA ILE A 33 2.44 -0.11 -8.51
C ILE A 33 3.91 0.13 -8.17
N PRO A 34 4.41 1.37 -8.23
CA PRO A 34 5.70 1.66 -7.62
C PRO A 34 5.53 1.74 -6.10
N THR A 35 5.17 0.62 -5.48
CA THR A 35 5.25 0.48 -4.04
C THR A 35 6.56 -0.18 -3.70
N VAL A 36 7.40 0.53 -3.00
CA VAL A 36 8.75 0.12 -2.72
C VAL A 36 8.96 -0.14 -1.26
N ALA A 37 9.33 -1.37 -0.97
CA ALA A 37 10.05 -1.70 0.24
C ALA A 37 11.55 -1.58 -0.03
N ALA A 38 12.22 -0.56 0.51
CA ALA A 38 13.66 -0.57 0.59
C ALA A 38 14.08 -1.02 1.97
N SER A 39 14.72 -2.16 2.02
CA SER A 39 15.91 -2.40 2.84
C SER A 39 16.44 -3.79 2.52
N ALA A 40 17.50 -3.87 1.78
CA ALA A 40 18.42 -5.00 1.87
C ALA A 40 19.81 -4.43 1.76
N SER A 41 20.57 -4.51 2.83
CA SER A 41 22.02 -4.68 2.71
C SER A 41 22.28 -5.84 1.78
N PRO A 42 23.26 -5.74 0.85
CA PRO A 42 23.52 -6.79 -0.11
C PRO A 42 24.21 -7.96 0.60
N ARG A 43 23.45 -8.93 1.07
CA ARG A 43 23.96 -10.29 1.31
C ARG A 43 23.43 -11.16 0.19
N ARG A 44 24.30 -11.42 -0.78
CA ARG A 44 24.09 -12.33 -1.91
C ARG A 44 23.58 -13.68 -1.42
N ARG A 45 22.45 -14.12 -2.00
CA ARG A 45 22.10 -15.54 -2.15
C ARG A 45 22.01 -15.85 -3.64
N PRO A 46 22.56 -16.96 -4.11
CA PRO A 46 22.43 -17.34 -5.52
C PRO A 46 21.00 -17.87 -5.77
N GLY A 47 20.32 -17.34 -6.79
CA GLY A 47 19.13 -17.93 -7.38
C GLY A 47 17.77 -17.28 -7.06
N GLY A 48 17.70 -16.07 -6.55
CA GLY A 48 16.43 -15.35 -6.32
C GLY A 48 16.23 -14.21 -7.31
N ALA A 49 15.08 -14.17 -7.97
CA ALA A 49 14.67 -13.03 -8.77
C ALA A 49 14.45 -11.81 -7.86
N ASP A 50 15.32 -10.82 -7.95
CA ASP A 50 15.17 -9.55 -7.25
C ASP A 50 14.09 -8.72 -7.94
N CYS A 51 12.87 -8.71 -7.38
CA CYS A 51 11.94 -7.64 -7.65
C CYS A 51 12.56 -6.35 -7.12
N ILE A 52 12.85 -5.40 -8.01
CA ILE A 52 13.36 -4.09 -7.62
C ILE A 52 12.20 -3.35 -6.94
N PRO A 53 12.26 -3.16 -5.63
CA PRO A 53 11.24 -2.43 -4.90
C PRO A 53 11.52 -0.93 -5.00
N TYR A 54 10.59 -0.14 -5.54
CA TYR A 54 10.70 1.32 -5.64
C TYR A 54 10.13 1.99 -4.39
N THR A 55 10.89 2.84 -3.67
CA THR A 55 10.48 3.47 -2.41
C THR A 55 9.89 4.85 -2.59
N CYS A 56 8.72 5.07 -1.97
CA CYS A 56 8.16 6.41 -1.72
C CYS A 56 8.78 7.09 -0.49
N GLN A 57 9.93 6.64 0.00
CA GLN A 57 10.46 7.08 1.30
C GLN A 57 10.78 8.58 1.35
N GLY A 58 11.18 9.19 0.23
CA GLY A 58 11.47 10.61 0.15
C GLY A 58 10.24 11.53 0.24
N PHE A 59 9.04 11.02 -0.04
CA PHE A 59 7.79 11.81 -0.03
C PHE A 59 6.95 11.57 1.22
N SER A 60 7.27 10.55 2.03
CA SER A 60 6.51 10.26 3.25
C SER A 60 6.79 11.31 4.32
N PRO A 61 5.74 11.90 4.96
CA PRO A 61 5.91 12.87 6.06
C PRO A 61 6.67 12.31 7.26
N LEU A 62 6.82 10.99 7.35
CA LEU A 62 7.51 10.28 8.43
C LEU A 62 8.99 10.02 8.15
N GLY A 63 9.48 10.35 6.95
CA GLY A 63 10.90 10.30 6.62
C GLY A 63 11.65 11.43 7.31
N ARG A 64 12.60 11.11 8.20
CA ARG A 64 13.42 12.12 8.92
C ARG A 64 14.41 12.84 8.00
N ASP A 65 14.70 12.29 6.83
CA ASP A 65 15.79 12.72 5.96
C ASP A 65 15.24 13.24 4.63
N ARG A 66 14.48 14.34 4.65
CA ARG A 66 13.99 15.02 3.44
C ARG A 66 15.12 15.52 2.53
N ASP A 67 16.29 15.81 3.14
CA ASP A 67 17.45 16.41 2.48
C ASP A 67 18.60 15.41 2.29
N ASP A 68 18.38 14.11 2.49
CA ASP A 68 19.41 13.09 2.25
C ASP A 68 19.65 12.90 0.76
N LEU A 69 20.69 13.56 0.23
CA LEU A 69 21.14 13.47 -1.16
C LEU A 69 21.45 12.03 -1.59
N SER A 70 21.75 11.12 -0.65
CA SER A 70 22.00 9.70 -0.93
C SER A 70 20.75 8.97 -1.44
N ARG A 71 19.55 9.52 -1.19
CA ARG A 71 18.26 8.97 -1.63
C ARG A 71 17.63 9.71 -2.81
N GLY A 72 18.28 10.76 -3.30
CA GLY A 72 17.79 11.54 -4.43
C GLY A 72 17.48 10.67 -5.66
N HIS A 73 18.32 9.66 -5.94
CA HIS A 73 18.11 8.70 -7.03
C HIS A 73 16.83 7.86 -6.87
N LEU A 74 16.36 7.60 -5.63
CA LEU A 74 15.14 6.85 -5.39
C LEU A 74 13.89 7.67 -5.75
N ASN A 75 13.98 8.98 -5.64
CA ASN A 75 12.88 9.88 -6.00
C ASN A 75 12.71 10.00 -7.53
N GLU A 76 13.69 9.55 -8.31
CA GLU A 76 13.66 9.57 -9.80
C GLU A 76 13.24 8.21 -10.41
N LEU A 77 12.95 7.20 -9.59
CA LEU A 77 12.60 5.85 -10.08
C LEU A 77 11.31 5.80 -10.91
N TRP A 78 10.40 6.76 -10.73
CA TRP A 78 9.22 6.92 -11.58
C TRP A 78 9.58 7.09 -13.06
N GLN A 79 10.77 7.62 -13.38
CA GLN A 79 11.26 7.73 -14.76
C GLN A 79 11.50 6.36 -15.40
N GLN A 80 11.98 5.38 -14.61
CA GLN A 80 12.15 4.01 -15.11
C GLN A 80 10.80 3.35 -15.41
N PHE A 81 9.77 3.66 -14.62
CA PHE A 81 8.41 3.23 -14.91
C PHE A 81 7.91 3.82 -16.24
N LEU A 82 8.06 5.13 -16.46
CA LEU A 82 7.70 5.75 -17.73
C LEU A 82 8.53 5.20 -18.91
N ARG A 83 9.80 4.86 -18.69
CA ARG A 83 10.60 4.17 -19.71
C ARG A 83 9.97 2.82 -20.09
N ALA A 84 9.54 2.04 -19.12
CA ALA A 84 8.83 0.80 -19.37
C ALA A 84 7.51 1.02 -20.12
N VAL A 85 6.73 2.03 -19.75
CA VAL A 85 5.49 2.41 -20.46
C VAL A 85 5.77 2.73 -21.92
N ARG A 86 6.84 3.50 -22.23
CA ARG A 86 7.24 3.81 -23.62
C ARG A 86 7.60 2.55 -24.42
N GLN A 87 8.27 1.59 -23.80
CA GLN A 87 8.72 0.37 -24.48
C GLN A 87 7.58 -0.65 -24.67
N ILE A 88 6.72 -0.80 -23.66
CA ILE A 88 5.66 -1.82 -23.65
C ILE A 88 4.40 -1.29 -24.34
N GLN A 89 4.15 0.02 -24.30
CA GLN A 89 2.95 0.68 -24.81
C GLN A 89 1.66 -0.01 -24.32
N PRO A 90 1.48 -0.18 -22.98
CA PRO A 90 0.33 -0.87 -22.44
C PRO A 90 -0.96 -0.12 -22.79
N ARG A 91 -2.10 -0.82 -22.82
CA ARG A 91 -3.41 -0.19 -23.05
C ARG A 91 -3.76 0.81 -21.95
N ALA A 92 -3.42 0.49 -20.70
CA ALA A 92 -3.58 1.38 -19.56
C ALA A 92 -2.47 1.17 -18.52
N PHE A 93 -2.24 2.18 -17.69
CA PHE A 93 -1.36 2.06 -16.53
C PHE A 93 -1.85 2.89 -15.33
N VAL A 94 -1.38 2.51 -14.14
CA VAL A 94 -1.65 3.23 -12.88
C VAL A 94 -0.34 3.56 -12.19
N ILE A 95 -0.26 4.76 -11.63
CA ILE A 95 0.79 5.15 -10.67
C ILE A 95 0.11 5.39 -9.31
N GLU A 96 0.49 4.61 -8.30
CA GLU A 96 0.06 4.82 -6.91
C GLU A 96 1.22 5.34 -6.08
N ASN A 97 0.94 6.32 -5.22
CA ASN A 97 1.92 6.87 -4.30
C ASN A 97 1.23 7.48 -3.07
N VAL A 98 2.01 7.96 -2.10
CA VAL A 98 1.47 8.79 -1.01
C VAL A 98 0.94 10.13 -1.59
N PRO A 99 -0.09 10.75 -0.96
CA PRO A 99 -0.70 11.99 -1.48
C PRO A 99 0.29 13.13 -1.65
N GLU A 100 1.35 13.16 -0.84
CA GLU A 100 2.40 14.19 -0.87
C GLU A 100 3.21 14.17 -2.18
N PHE A 101 3.29 13.03 -2.86
CA PHE A 101 3.94 12.92 -4.16
C PHE A 101 3.27 13.84 -5.20
N GLN A 102 1.95 13.94 -5.19
CA GLN A 102 1.21 14.81 -6.12
C GLN A 102 1.48 16.31 -5.93
N ARG A 103 2.10 16.70 -4.82
CA ARG A 103 2.51 18.07 -4.53
C ARG A 103 4.00 18.31 -4.79
N SER A 104 4.72 17.32 -5.25
CA SER A 104 6.16 17.39 -5.48
C SER A 104 6.50 17.92 -6.87
N ALA A 105 7.71 18.47 -7.03
CA ALA A 105 8.23 18.87 -8.33
C ALA A 105 8.38 17.68 -9.28
N GLN A 106 8.63 16.47 -8.74
CA GLN A 106 8.72 15.23 -9.52
C GLN A 106 7.39 14.88 -10.18
N PHE A 107 6.28 15.08 -9.49
CA PHE A 107 4.96 14.88 -10.08
C PHE A 107 4.67 15.87 -11.19
N GLY A 108 5.05 17.15 -11.02
CA GLY A 108 4.96 18.14 -12.09
C GLY A 108 5.74 17.74 -13.34
N ARG A 109 6.98 17.23 -13.17
CA ARG A 109 7.78 16.70 -14.29
C ARG A 109 7.16 15.47 -14.94
N LEU A 110 6.53 14.59 -14.14
CA LEU A 110 5.81 13.43 -14.66
C LEU A 110 4.66 13.85 -15.58
N LEU A 111 3.84 14.79 -15.14
CA LEU A 111 2.74 15.33 -15.96
C LEU A 111 3.26 15.97 -17.25
N GLN A 112 4.31 16.80 -17.13
CA GLN A 112 4.94 17.41 -18.30
C GLN A 112 5.42 16.35 -19.32
N LEU A 113 6.00 15.25 -18.87
CA LEU A 113 6.41 14.16 -19.76
C LEU A 113 5.20 13.44 -20.40
N LEU A 114 4.08 13.31 -19.70
CA LEU A 114 2.86 12.74 -20.29
C LEU A 114 2.30 13.63 -21.40
N ASP A 115 2.46 14.95 -21.27
CA ASP A 115 1.96 15.92 -22.25
C ASP A 115 2.93 16.10 -23.44
N ASP A 116 4.25 16.13 -23.20
CA ASP A 116 5.24 16.55 -24.18
C ASP A 116 5.94 15.38 -24.92
N ASP A 117 5.99 14.19 -24.32
CA ASP A 117 6.72 13.04 -24.89
C ASP A 117 5.88 12.31 -25.94
N PRO A 118 6.30 12.22 -27.21
CA PRO A 118 5.54 11.57 -28.28
C PRO A 118 5.15 10.12 -27.98
N GLY A 119 5.97 9.39 -27.20
CA GLY A 119 5.68 8.02 -26.78
C GLY A 119 4.64 7.91 -25.66
N LEU A 120 4.26 9.03 -25.03
CA LEU A 120 3.28 9.09 -23.93
C LEU A 120 2.03 9.91 -24.29
N GLN A 121 2.11 10.82 -25.27
CA GLN A 121 0.98 11.63 -25.76
C GLN A 121 -0.30 10.83 -26.14
N PRO A 122 -0.23 9.56 -26.60
CA PRO A 122 -1.44 8.78 -26.84
C PRO A 122 -2.27 8.47 -25.59
N TYR A 123 -1.72 8.70 -24.38
CA TYR A 123 -2.42 8.42 -23.13
C TYR A 123 -3.21 9.65 -22.66
N ALA A 124 -4.52 9.53 -22.56
CA ALA A 124 -5.31 10.38 -21.69
C ALA A 124 -5.12 9.94 -20.24
N TYR A 125 -5.11 10.89 -19.30
CA TYR A 125 -4.91 10.56 -17.89
C TYR A 125 -5.76 11.40 -16.95
N SER A 126 -6.02 10.87 -15.77
CA SER A 126 -6.61 11.59 -14.65
C SER A 126 -5.87 11.22 -13.35
N TYR A 127 -5.92 12.10 -12.36
CA TYR A 127 -5.27 11.87 -11.09
C TYR A 127 -5.96 12.57 -9.92
N GLY A 128 -5.68 12.10 -8.72
CA GLY A 128 -6.18 12.69 -7.49
C GLY A 128 -5.91 11.77 -6.29
N VAL A 129 -6.56 12.06 -5.18
CA VAL A 129 -6.40 11.28 -3.95
C VAL A 129 -7.64 10.44 -3.72
N LEU A 130 -7.45 9.12 -3.58
CA LEU A 130 -8.49 8.17 -3.21
C LEU A 130 -8.27 7.66 -1.79
N ASN A 131 -9.36 7.29 -1.12
CA ASN A 131 -9.32 6.58 0.16
C ASN A 131 -9.72 5.12 -0.08
N ALA A 132 -8.88 4.17 0.34
CA ALA A 132 -9.16 2.75 0.16
C ALA A 132 -10.48 2.30 0.83
N ALA A 133 -10.92 2.99 1.89
CA ALA A 133 -12.21 2.72 2.54
C ALA A 133 -13.41 2.86 1.59
N ASP A 134 -13.33 3.75 0.60
CA ASP A 134 -14.38 3.95 -0.41
C ASP A 134 -14.54 2.74 -1.35
N PHE A 135 -13.58 1.78 -1.31
CA PHE A 135 -13.47 0.64 -2.19
C PHE A 135 -13.43 -0.69 -1.42
N ARG A 136 -14.35 -0.88 -0.48
CA ARG A 136 -14.53 -2.13 0.27
C ARG A 136 -13.35 -2.53 1.18
N VAL A 137 -12.43 -1.62 1.49
CA VAL A 137 -11.30 -1.91 2.37
C VAL A 137 -11.60 -1.44 3.79
N PRO A 138 -11.45 -2.28 4.83
CA PRO A 138 -11.69 -1.89 6.22
C PRO A 138 -10.56 -1.03 6.79
N GLN A 139 -10.04 -0.10 5.99
CA GLN A 139 -8.90 0.75 6.31
C GLN A 139 -9.03 2.12 5.66
N SER A 140 -8.90 3.18 6.46
CA SER A 140 -8.70 4.54 5.94
C SER A 140 -7.26 4.70 5.50
N ARG A 141 -7.03 4.57 4.17
CA ARG A 141 -5.72 4.68 3.54
C ARG A 141 -5.80 5.58 2.32
N ARG A 142 -5.36 6.81 2.47
CA ARG A 142 -5.36 7.77 1.37
C ARG A 142 -4.13 7.59 0.49
N ARG A 143 -4.34 7.57 -0.82
CA ARG A 143 -3.29 7.42 -1.84
C ARG A 143 -3.51 8.38 -2.99
N GLY A 144 -2.40 8.95 -3.46
CA GLY A 144 -2.35 9.65 -4.73
C GLY A 144 -2.33 8.62 -5.86
N ILE A 145 -3.30 8.71 -6.75
CA ILE A 145 -3.46 7.83 -7.90
C ILE A 145 -3.38 8.66 -9.17
N LEU A 146 -2.65 8.17 -10.16
CA LEU A 146 -2.75 8.61 -11.54
C LEU A 146 -3.14 7.40 -12.38
N MET A 147 -4.18 7.54 -13.17
CA MET A 147 -4.66 6.53 -14.13
C MET A 147 -4.47 7.07 -15.54
N ALA A 148 -3.98 6.23 -16.44
CA ALA A 148 -3.79 6.60 -17.84
C ALA A 148 -4.26 5.49 -18.77
N VAL A 149 -4.95 5.86 -19.85
CA VAL A 149 -5.47 4.93 -20.87
C VAL A 149 -5.08 5.45 -22.23
N ARG A 150 -4.58 4.55 -23.09
CA ARG A 150 -4.13 4.87 -24.44
C ARG A 150 -5.31 4.91 -25.42
N ASP A 151 -5.25 5.86 -26.35
CA ASP A 151 -6.19 6.00 -27.47
C ASP A 151 -7.65 6.22 -27.04
N VAL A 152 -7.85 6.96 -25.95
CA VAL A 152 -9.16 7.47 -25.50
C VAL A 152 -9.09 8.99 -25.36
N ASP A 153 -10.26 9.64 -25.33
CA ASP A 153 -10.31 11.12 -25.21
C ASP A 153 -10.13 11.56 -23.76
N GLU A 154 -10.65 10.80 -22.81
CA GLU A 154 -10.57 11.11 -21.37
C GLU A 154 -10.58 9.87 -20.49
N VAL A 155 -10.09 10.02 -19.26
CA VAL A 155 -10.21 9.04 -18.19
C VAL A 155 -11.05 9.67 -17.08
N PRO A 156 -12.30 9.22 -16.87
CA PRO A 156 -13.19 9.78 -15.84
C PRO A 156 -12.58 9.70 -14.43
N TRP A 157 -12.83 10.74 -13.64
CA TRP A 157 -12.37 10.85 -12.27
C TRP A 157 -13.46 11.34 -11.33
N PRO A 158 -13.60 10.83 -10.10
CA PRO A 158 -12.92 9.62 -9.57
C PRO A 158 -13.59 8.31 -10.06
N PRO A 159 -12.93 7.14 -9.89
CA PRO A 159 -13.61 5.85 -9.99
C PRO A 159 -14.82 5.80 -9.06
N PRO A 160 -15.95 5.18 -9.44
CA PRO A 160 -17.14 5.10 -8.60
C PRO A 160 -16.85 4.44 -7.25
N ALA A 161 -17.18 5.12 -6.16
CA ALA A 161 -17.07 4.58 -4.82
C ALA A 161 -18.12 3.48 -4.60
N THR A 162 -17.70 2.38 -3.97
CA THR A 162 -18.57 1.25 -3.64
C THR A 162 -19.03 1.25 -2.19
N HIS A 163 -18.40 2.05 -1.32
CA HIS A 163 -18.65 2.12 0.12
C HIS A 163 -18.54 3.55 0.63
N GLY A 164 -19.17 3.83 1.76
CA GLY A 164 -19.11 5.12 2.42
C GLY A 164 -20.10 6.14 1.86
N PRO A 165 -19.99 7.42 2.25
CA PRO A 165 -20.99 8.44 1.96
C PRO A 165 -21.12 8.77 0.45
N ASN A 166 -20.14 8.38 -0.35
CA ASN A 166 -20.14 8.61 -1.81
C ASN A 166 -20.53 7.35 -2.60
N SER A 167 -20.93 6.25 -1.95
CA SER A 167 -21.43 5.07 -2.65
C SER A 167 -22.82 5.33 -3.22
N SER A 168 -23.08 4.82 -4.42
CA SER A 168 -24.36 5.04 -5.12
C SER A 168 -25.55 4.33 -4.45
N ASP A 169 -25.29 3.27 -3.67
CA ASP A 169 -26.30 2.43 -3.01
C ASP A 169 -26.37 2.64 -1.48
N GLY A 170 -25.59 3.60 -0.93
CA GLY A 170 -25.57 3.88 0.49
C GLY A 170 -24.82 2.83 1.33
N THR A 171 -24.06 1.93 0.71
CA THR A 171 -23.27 0.89 1.43
C THR A 171 -22.27 1.54 2.37
N LEU A 172 -22.32 1.18 3.66
CA LEU A 172 -21.44 1.73 4.68
C LEU A 172 -19.98 1.24 4.52
N TYR A 173 -19.05 1.96 5.15
CA TYR A 173 -17.66 1.50 5.23
C TYR A 173 -17.54 0.15 5.94
N ARG A 174 -16.65 -0.69 5.44
CA ARG A 174 -16.23 -1.87 6.19
C ARG A 174 -15.40 -1.46 7.39
N THR A 175 -15.62 -2.13 8.51
CA THR A 175 -15.02 -1.83 9.81
C THR A 175 -13.93 -2.82 10.17
N VAL A 176 -13.19 -2.52 11.25
CA VAL A 176 -12.24 -3.47 11.86
C VAL A 176 -12.96 -4.77 12.26
N ARG A 177 -14.22 -4.68 12.76
CA ARG A 177 -15.04 -5.83 13.12
C ARG A 177 -15.32 -6.73 11.92
N ASP A 178 -15.62 -6.16 10.76
CA ASP A 178 -15.89 -6.92 9.53
C ASP A 178 -14.64 -7.65 9.01
N ALA A 179 -13.46 -7.17 9.36
CA ALA A 179 -12.20 -7.76 8.91
C ALA A 179 -11.68 -8.85 9.84
N MET A 180 -11.82 -8.68 11.15
CA MET A 180 -11.12 -9.53 12.12
C MET A 180 -11.95 -9.92 13.35
N GLY A 181 -13.25 -9.60 13.39
CA GLY A 181 -14.11 -9.88 14.53
C GLY A 181 -14.39 -11.39 14.76
N ASP A 182 -14.15 -12.21 13.75
CA ASP A 182 -14.24 -13.68 13.79
C ASP A 182 -12.92 -14.36 14.24
N LEU A 183 -11.81 -13.63 14.28
CA LEU A 183 -10.53 -14.18 14.72
C LEU A 183 -10.47 -14.28 16.25
N PRO A 184 -9.78 -15.30 16.77
CA PRO A 184 -9.51 -15.38 18.22
C PRO A 184 -8.76 -14.14 18.70
N SER A 185 -9.12 -13.60 19.85
CA SER A 185 -8.36 -12.49 20.47
C SER A 185 -6.99 -12.89 20.99
N GLN A 186 -6.75 -14.20 21.12
CA GLN A 186 -5.46 -14.78 21.52
C GLN A 186 -4.71 -15.28 20.30
N THR A 187 -3.46 -14.85 20.19
CA THR A 187 -2.56 -15.29 19.12
C THR A 187 -1.88 -16.62 19.45
N THR A 188 -1.59 -17.41 18.42
CA THR A 188 -0.90 -18.70 18.55
C THR A 188 0.58 -18.55 18.20
N GLY A 189 1.45 -18.74 19.19
CA GLY A 189 2.91 -18.65 18.95
C GLY A 189 3.42 -17.21 18.76
N PHE A 190 4.66 -17.10 18.28
CA PHE A 190 5.40 -15.81 18.18
C PHE A 190 6.14 -15.63 16.86
N ASP A 191 5.93 -16.53 15.92
CA ASP A 191 6.53 -16.48 14.58
C ASP A 191 5.62 -17.16 13.55
N VAL A 192 5.98 -17.00 12.28
CA VAL A 192 5.31 -17.67 11.17
C VAL A 192 5.41 -19.18 11.38
N ALA A 193 4.30 -19.87 11.26
CA ALA A 193 4.23 -21.32 11.29
C ALA A 193 3.48 -21.84 10.05
N PHE A 194 3.65 -23.12 9.75
CA PHE A 194 3.03 -23.77 8.61
C PHE A 194 2.22 -24.97 9.09
N GLY A 195 1.00 -25.11 8.59
CA GLY A 195 0.15 -26.28 8.79
C GLY A 195 0.65 -27.50 8.02
N ARG A 196 -0.02 -28.66 8.24
CA ARG A 196 0.35 -29.94 7.59
C ARG A 196 0.17 -29.91 6.08
N ALA A 197 -0.78 -29.15 5.58
CA ALA A 197 -1.03 -28.96 4.15
C ALA A 197 -0.29 -27.73 3.56
N GLY A 198 0.62 -27.13 4.32
CA GLY A 198 1.40 -25.97 3.88
C GLY A 198 0.72 -24.61 4.12
N GLU A 199 -0.42 -24.59 4.81
CA GLU A 199 -1.11 -23.34 5.14
C GLU A 199 -0.23 -22.45 6.01
N GLN A 200 -0.17 -21.17 5.68
CA GLN A 200 0.62 -20.20 6.42
C GLN A 200 -0.18 -19.62 7.59
N HIS A 201 0.27 -19.88 8.81
CA HIS A 201 -0.32 -19.34 10.03
C HIS A 201 0.30 -17.99 10.37
N LEU A 202 -0.46 -16.92 10.16
CA LEU A 202 -0.03 -15.54 10.38
C LEU A 202 -0.65 -14.90 11.63
N HIS A 203 -1.50 -15.64 12.37
CA HIS A 203 -2.12 -15.14 13.60
C HIS A 203 -1.22 -15.41 14.82
N PHE A 204 -0.01 -14.88 14.77
CA PHE A 204 0.97 -14.93 15.84
C PHE A 204 1.15 -13.57 16.51
N GLY A 205 1.55 -13.58 17.78
CA GLY A 205 1.75 -12.39 18.59
C GLY A 205 3.21 -11.99 18.71
N ARG A 206 3.43 -10.99 19.55
CA ARG A 206 4.76 -10.67 20.07
C ARG A 206 4.74 -10.90 21.60
N ARG A 207 5.94 -11.01 22.20
CA ARG A 207 6.09 -11.03 23.66
C ARG A 207 6.32 -9.60 24.16
N PRO A 208 5.30 -8.88 24.60
CA PRO A 208 5.50 -7.56 25.20
C PRO A 208 6.13 -7.71 26.58
N ARG A 209 6.87 -6.69 27.00
CA ARG A 209 7.33 -6.59 28.37
C ARG A 209 6.14 -6.33 29.30
N GLU A 210 6.20 -6.73 30.57
CA GLU A 210 5.15 -6.47 31.56
C GLU A 210 4.72 -4.99 31.61
N SER A 211 5.70 -4.06 31.58
CA SER A 211 5.42 -2.63 31.52
C SER A 211 4.67 -2.20 30.26
N SER A 212 4.79 -2.93 29.16
CA SER A 212 4.00 -2.68 27.95
C SER A 212 2.59 -3.23 28.08
N VAL A 213 2.44 -4.42 28.68
CA VAL A 213 1.11 -5.01 28.95
C VAL A 213 0.32 -4.10 29.88
N ALA A 214 0.91 -3.62 30.98
CA ALA A 214 0.25 -2.68 31.88
C ALA A 214 -0.25 -1.39 31.15
N ARG A 215 0.51 -0.88 30.18
CA ARG A 215 0.08 0.24 29.34
C ARG A 215 -1.08 -0.12 28.44
N TYR A 216 -1.05 -1.33 27.83
CA TYR A 216 -2.14 -1.77 26.95
C TYR A 216 -3.44 -1.94 27.73
N GLN A 217 -3.39 -2.53 28.91
CA GLN A 217 -4.53 -2.71 29.82
C GLN A 217 -5.15 -1.39 30.28
N ALA A 218 -4.32 -0.35 30.42
CA ALA A 218 -4.79 0.97 30.84
C ALA A 218 -5.50 1.77 29.71
N LEU A 219 -5.53 1.26 28.47
CA LEU A 219 -6.12 1.95 27.33
C LEU A 219 -7.51 1.38 26.99
N PRO A 220 -8.55 2.23 26.97
CA PRO A 220 -9.87 1.80 26.48
C PRO A 220 -9.85 1.60 24.95
N GLU A 221 -10.93 1.02 24.40
CA GLU A 221 -11.16 0.98 22.96
C GLU A 221 -11.05 2.39 22.37
N GLY A 222 -10.27 2.54 21.30
CA GLY A 222 -10.01 3.83 20.67
C GLY A 222 -9.10 4.78 21.45
N GLY A 223 -8.68 4.40 22.67
CA GLY A 223 -7.74 5.20 23.47
C GLY A 223 -6.33 5.28 22.85
N ASN A 224 -5.50 6.15 23.38
CA ASN A 224 -4.12 6.39 22.93
C ASN A 224 -3.22 6.91 24.06
N ARG A 225 -1.99 7.31 23.73
CA ARG A 225 -1.01 7.80 24.69
C ARG A 225 -1.50 8.99 25.55
N PHE A 226 -2.43 9.80 25.07
CA PHE A 226 -2.97 10.93 25.84
C PHE A 226 -3.97 10.46 26.89
N ASP A 227 -4.73 9.40 26.61
CA ASP A 227 -5.56 8.75 27.61
C ASP A 227 -4.68 8.09 28.68
N LEU A 228 -3.58 7.45 28.28
CA LEU A 228 -2.59 6.93 29.22
C LEU A 228 -2.02 8.05 30.11
N ALA A 229 -1.61 9.18 29.52
CA ALA A 229 -1.09 10.32 30.26
C ALA A 229 -2.08 10.90 31.26
N ARG A 230 -3.39 10.88 30.94
CA ARG A 230 -4.47 11.39 31.80
C ARG A 230 -4.82 10.42 32.92
N ASN A 231 -4.95 9.15 32.59
CA ASN A 231 -5.53 8.14 33.47
C ASN A 231 -4.48 7.38 34.29
N ARG A 232 -3.27 7.19 33.71
CA ARG A 232 -2.17 6.43 34.31
C ARG A 232 -0.81 7.07 33.98
N PRO A 233 -0.56 8.28 34.50
CA PRO A 233 0.69 9.01 34.26
C PRO A 233 1.93 8.23 34.77
N ASP A 234 1.75 7.36 35.75
CA ASP A 234 2.78 6.44 36.27
C ASP A 234 3.31 5.46 35.22
N LEU A 235 2.49 5.10 34.23
CA LEU A 235 2.85 4.20 33.14
C LEU A 235 3.40 4.94 31.90
N LEU A 236 3.35 6.27 31.88
CA LEU A 236 3.77 7.06 30.73
C LEU A 236 5.29 7.01 30.55
N PRO A 237 5.83 6.63 29.39
CA PRO A 237 7.26 6.71 29.14
C PRO A 237 7.78 8.15 29.28
N ARG A 238 8.94 8.33 29.90
CA ARG A 238 9.56 9.64 30.11
C ARG A 238 9.66 10.48 28.83
N CYS A 239 10.05 9.84 27.71
CA CYS A 239 10.16 10.54 26.41
C CYS A 239 8.82 11.07 25.88
N TRP A 240 7.67 10.57 26.34
CA TRP A 240 6.35 11.09 26.00
C TRP A 240 5.87 12.13 27.00
N ALA A 241 6.23 12.00 28.27
CA ALA A 241 5.95 12.99 29.28
C ALA A 241 6.67 14.33 28.97
N GLU A 242 7.92 14.23 28.49
CA GLU A 242 8.74 15.40 28.08
C GLU A 242 8.29 16.01 26.73
N LYS A 243 7.47 15.27 25.93
CA LYS A 243 6.93 15.75 24.64
C LYS A 243 5.40 15.60 24.63
N PRO A 244 4.67 16.52 25.27
CA PRO A 244 3.21 16.42 25.39
C PRO A 244 2.47 16.63 24.06
N THR A 245 3.16 17.08 23.02
CA THR A 245 2.61 17.28 21.67
C THR A 245 2.99 16.14 20.72
N GLY A 246 2.31 16.01 19.59
CA GLY A 246 2.60 15.04 18.53
C GLY A 246 1.40 14.18 18.15
N THR A 247 1.64 13.10 17.42
CA THR A 247 0.57 12.27 16.84
C THR A 247 -0.30 11.57 17.90
N THR A 248 -1.60 11.59 17.68
CA THR A 248 -2.61 10.90 18.50
C THR A 248 -2.64 9.39 18.28
N ASP A 249 -1.97 8.87 17.22
CA ASP A 249 -2.05 7.45 16.90
C ASP A 249 -1.09 6.56 17.68
N VAL A 250 -0.03 7.16 18.24
CA VAL A 250 0.98 6.39 18.99
C VAL A 250 0.33 5.71 20.20
N MET A 251 0.63 4.44 20.39
CA MET A 251 0.02 3.55 21.40
C MET A 251 -1.51 3.51 21.29
N GLY A 252 -2.05 3.75 20.09
CA GLY A 252 -3.48 3.74 19.87
C GLY A 252 -4.07 2.33 19.81
N ARG A 253 -5.23 2.16 20.46
CA ARG A 253 -6.08 0.98 20.34
C ARG A 253 -7.10 1.24 19.23
N LEU A 254 -7.30 0.26 18.33
CA LEU A 254 -8.27 0.34 17.24
C LEU A 254 -9.71 0.42 17.80
N TRP A 255 -10.65 0.81 16.95
CA TRP A 255 -12.09 0.76 17.19
C TRP A 255 -12.70 -0.40 16.42
N TRP A 256 -13.63 -1.11 17.01
CA TRP A 256 -14.36 -2.17 16.31
C TRP A 256 -15.21 -1.63 15.15
N ASN A 257 -15.90 -0.53 15.37
CA ASN A 257 -16.98 -0.04 14.50
C ASN A 257 -16.53 1.06 13.52
N ARG A 258 -15.25 1.09 13.19
CA ARG A 258 -14.67 2.03 12.20
C ARG A 258 -13.67 1.31 11.31
N PRO A 259 -13.37 1.84 10.10
CA PRO A 259 -12.19 1.44 9.37
C PRO A 259 -10.92 1.65 10.22
N SER A 260 -9.93 0.80 10.06
CA SER A 260 -8.63 0.99 10.71
C SER A 260 -7.91 2.24 10.17
N VAL A 261 -6.89 2.70 10.89
CA VAL A 261 -5.91 3.64 10.33
C VAL A 261 -5.04 2.92 9.29
N THR A 262 -4.25 3.69 8.54
CA THR A 262 -3.29 3.13 7.56
C THR A 262 -2.36 2.10 8.20
N ILE A 263 -2.45 0.85 7.77
CA ILE A 263 -1.53 -0.22 8.13
C ILE A 263 -0.18 0.04 7.47
N ARG A 264 0.86 0.21 8.28
CA ARG A 264 2.25 0.47 7.85
C ARG A 264 3.12 -0.75 8.09
N THR A 265 4.35 -0.73 7.61
CA THR A 265 5.31 -1.85 7.69
C THR A 265 5.71 -2.27 9.11
N GLU A 266 5.44 -1.42 10.10
CA GLU A 266 5.74 -1.68 11.51
C GLU A 266 4.46 -1.77 12.38
N PHE A 267 3.34 -2.20 11.82
CA PHE A 267 2.05 -2.30 12.51
C PHE A 267 2.07 -3.17 13.78
N PHE A 268 3.02 -4.08 13.90
CA PHE A 268 3.24 -4.90 15.08
C PHE A 268 3.94 -4.15 16.23
N LYS A 269 4.18 -2.81 16.07
CA LYS A 269 4.79 -1.92 17.07
C LYS A 269 3.81 -0.82 17.45
N PRO A 270 3.11 -0.91 18.60
CA PRO A 270 2.15 0.11 19.03
C PRO A 270 2.76 1.50 19.20
N GLU A 271 4.06 1.56 19.50
CA GLU A 271 4.84 2.81 19.58
C GLU A 271 4.98 3.54 18.22
N LYS A 272 4.57 2.91 17.13
CA LYS A 272 4.61 3.48 15.78
C LYS A 272 3.25 3.93 15.25
N GLY A 273 2.16 3.63 15.96
CA GLY A 273 0.83 4.01 15.50
C GLY A 273 -0.30 3.41 16.34
N ARG A 274 -1.50 3.46 15.79
CA ARG A 274 -2.73 2.91 16.37
C ARG A 274 -2.86 1.43 15.95
N TYR A 275 -2.12 0.56 16.64
CA TYR A 275 -2.00 -0.84 16.25
C TYR A 275 -2.28 -1.82 17.39
N LEU A 276 -2.82 -1.35 18.52
CA LEU A 276 -3.36 -2.25 19.53
C LEU A 276 -4.71 -2.82 19.06
N HIS A 277 -4.90 -4.11 19.30
CA HIS A 277 -6.19 -4.78 19.07
C HIS A 277 -7.30 -4.07 19.86
N PRO A 278 -8.53 -3.98 19.36
CA PRO A 278 -9.61 -3.23 20.03
C PRO A 278 -9.86 -3.63 21.49
N THR A 279 -9.73 -4.92 21.83
CA THR A 279 -10.01 -5.46 23.15
C THR A 279 -8.86 -6.25 23.78
N ALA A 280 -8.03 -6.95 22.98
CA ALA A 280 -6.89 -7.71 23.51
C ALA A 280 -5.71 -6.80 23.87
N ASP A 281 -4.94 -7.20 24.88
CA ASP A 281 -3.76 -6.46 25.35
C ASP A 281 -2.50 -6.78 24.54
N LEU A 282 -2.66 -6.76 23.23
CA LEU A 282 -1.66 -7.07 22.23
C LEU A 282 -1.77 -6.12 21.03
N PRO A 283 -0.68 -5.88 20.30
CA PRO A 283 -0.78 -5.32 18.95
C PRO A 283 -1.46 -6.31 18.01
N ILE A 284 -2.02 -5.78 16.92
CA ILE A 284 -2.60 -6.64 15.88
C ILE A 284 -1.56 -7.60 15.31
N SER A 285 -2.01 -8.81 15.00
CA SER A 285 -1.21 -9.86 14.36
C SER A 285 -1.00 -9.58 12.86
N HIS A 286 -0.16 -10.38 12.22
CA HIS A 286 0.03 -10.30 10.76
C HIS A 286 -1.23 -10.72 9.99
N ARG A 287 -2.00 -11.70 10.48
CA ARG A 287 -3.28 -12.09 9.88
C ARG A 287 -4.31 -10.96 9.95
N GLU A 288 -4.44 -10.33 11.10
CA GLU A 288 -5.34 -9.19 11.28
C GLU A 288 -4.94 -8.01 10.38
N ALA A 289 -3.65 -7.69 10.30
CA ALA A 289 -3.15 -6.65 9.42
C ALA A 289 -3.37 -6.97 7.93
N ALA A 290 -3.19 -8.23 7.50
CA ALA A 290 -3.45 -8.67 6.14
C ALA A 290 -4.95 -8.53 5.79
N ARG A 291 -5.85 -8.94 6.68
CA ARG A 291 -7.30 -8.77 6.49
C ARG A 291 -7.74 -7.31 6.47
N LEU A 292 -7.09 -6.43 7.26
CA LEU A 292 -7.31 -4.98 7.21
C LEU A 292 -6.84 -4.34 5.89
N GLN A 293 -5.91 -4.98 5.18
CA GLN A 293 -5.51 -4.65 3.80
C GLN A 293 -6.36 -5.37 2.75
N ALA A 294 -7.38 -6.12 3.18
CA ALA A 294 -8.27 -6.94 2.35
C ALA A 294 -7.56 -8.08 1.58
N PHE A 295 -6.41 -8.59 2.07
CA PHE A 295 -5.85 -9.83 1.56
C PHE A 295 -6.75 -11.02 1.92
N PRO A 296 -6.93 -11.99 1.01
CA PRO A 296 -7.59 -13.24 1.33
C PRO A 296 -6.74 -14.09 2.28
N ASP A 297 -7.36 -14.98 3.04
CA ASP A 297 -6.67 -15.76 4.08
C ASP A 297 -5.70 -16.81 3.53
N ASP A 298 -5.91 -17.24 2.30
CA ASP A 298 -5.06 -18.17 1.55
C ASP A 298 -3.91 -17.48 0.82
N PHE A 299 -3.81 -16.15 0.89
CA PHE A 299 -2.69 -15.43 0.30
C PHE A 299 -1.39 -15.80 1.01
N PHE A 300 -0.41 -16.27 0.25
CA PHE A 300 0.89 -16.69 0.74
C PHE A 300 1.90 -15.53 0.70
N PHE A 301 2.52 -15.23 1.83
CA PHE A 301 3.58 -14.24 1.95
C PHE A 301 4.93 -14.94 2.11
N GLU A 302 5.96 -14.44 1.45
CA GLU A 302 7.30 -15.01 1.54
C GLU A 302 8.18 -14.31 2.58
N GLY A 303 9.09 -15.07 3.19
CA GLY A 303 10.16 -14.55 4.04
C GLY A 303 9.84 -14.55 5.53
N THR A 304 10.62 -13.76 6.27
CA THR A 304 10.50 -13.59 7.72
C THR A 304 9.28 -12.75 8.07
N LYS A 305 8.84 -12.81 9.33
CA LYS A 305 7.74 -11.95 9.83
C LYS A 305 7.94 -10.46 9.56
N ILE A 306 9.19 -9.97 9.52
CA ILE A 306 9.48 -8.56 9.21
C ILE A 306 9.27 -8.29 7.72
N GLU A 307 9.68 -9.21 6.85
CA GLU A 307 9.48 -9.10 5.40
C GLU A 307 7.99 -9.21 5.04
N ILE A 308 7.27 -10.13 5.68
CA ILE A 308 5.82 -10.25 5.57
C ILE A 308 5.12 -8.95 6.02
N ALA A 309 5.52 -8.38 7.17
CA ALA A 309 4.97 -7.11 7.63
C ALA A 309 5.22 -5.96 6.64
N ARG A 310 6.37 -5.95 5.95
CA ARG A 310 6.67 -5.00 4.87
C ARG A 310 5.79 -5.22 3.65
N GLN A 311 5.58 -6.47 3.23
CA GLN A 311 4.68 -6.81 2.13
C GLN A 311 3.27 -6.32 2.44
N ILE A 312 2.73 -6.64 3.61
CA ILE A 312 1.40 -6.20 4.05
C ILE A 312 1.31 -4.66 4.09
N GLY A 313 2.25 -3.98 4.75
CA GLY A 313 2.20 -2.53 4.95
C GLY A 313 2.38 -1.71 3.67
N ASN A 314 3.16 -2.23 2.71
CA ASN A 314 3.44 -1.56 1.43
C ASN A 314 2.42 -1.89 0.34
N ALA A 315 1.59 -2.89 0.53
CA ALA A 315 0.62 -3.27 -0.49
C ALA A 315 -0.38 -2.15 -0.80
N VAL A 316 -0.80 -2.08 -2.04
CA VAL A 316 -2.07 -1.45 -2.40
C VAL A 316 -3.17 -2.39 -1.92
N PRO A 317 -4.14 -1.89 -1.13
CA PRO A 317 -5.25 -2.72 -0.68
C PRO A 317 -6.00 -3.36 -1.85
N VAL A 318 -6.32 -4.65 -1.74
CA VAL A 318 -6.90 -5.43 -2.85
C VAL A 318 -8.16 -4.77 -3.42
N GLY A 319 -9.09 -4.32 -2.56
CA GLY A 319 -10.33 -3.69 -3.02
C GLY A 319 -10.10 -2.38 -3.79
N LEU A 320 -9.09 -1.57 -3.41
CA LEU A 320 -8.70 -0.40 -4.19
C LEU A 320 -8.14 -0.81 -5.56
N GLY A 321 -7.24 -1.80 -5.59
CA GLY A 321 -6.67 -2.32 -6.84
C GLY A 321 -7.73 -2.85 -7.80
N GLU A 322 -8.70 -3.61 -7.30
CA GLU A 322 -9.84 -4.11 -8.08
C GLU A 322 -10.70 -2.97 -8.67
N ALA A 323 -11.00 -1.94 -7.86
CA ALA A 323 -11.81 -0.82 -8.32
C ALA A 323 -11.10 -0.05 -9.43
N LEU A 324 -9.78 0.20 -9.28
CA LEU A 324 -8.97 0.84 -10.32
C LEU A 324 -8.93 -0.01 -11.61
N ALA A 325 -8.72 -1.31 -11.49
CA ALA A 325 -8.66 -2.22 -12.64
C ALA A 325 -9.99 -2.24 -13.40
N ARG A 326 -11.12 -2.40 -12.71
CA ARG A 326 -12.47 -2.39 -13.33
C ARG A 326 -12.79 -1.06 -14.01
N HIS A 327 -12.42 0.05 -13.37
CA HIS A 327 -12.63 1.37 -13.95
C HIS A 327 -11.82 1.55 -15.23
N LEU A 328 -10.54 1.20 -15.21
CA LEU A 328 -9.69 1.28 -16.42
C LEU A 328 -10.13 0.32 -17.51
N GLU A 329 -10.56 -0.89 -17.16
CA GLU A 329 -11.10 -1.86 -18.13
C GLU A 329 -12.34 -1.29 -18.83
N ALA A 330 -13.28 -0.71 -18.09
CA ALA A 330 -14.44 -0.06 -18.66
C ALA A 330 -14.06 1.08 -19.62
N VAL A 331 -13.10 1.94 -19.23
CA VAL A 331 -12.65 3.04 -20.09
C VAL A 331 -11.90 2.53 -21.31
N ALA A 332 -11.02 1.54 -21.16
CA ALA A 332 -10.16 1.06 -22.24
C ALA A 332 -10.92 0.29 -23.33
N PHE A 333 -12.00 -0.43 -22.97
CA PHE A 333 -12.70 -1.34 -23.88
C PHE A 333 -14.12 -0.91 -24.25
N THR A 334 -14.73 0.02 -23.50
CA THR A 334 -16.10 0.51 -23.79
C THR A 334 -16.16 2.01 -24.08
N GLY A 335 -15.09 2.77 -23.81
CA GLY A 335 -15.00 4.18 -24.12
C GLY A 335 -14.93 4.46 -25.63
N PRO A 336 -15.38 5.63 -26.11
CA PRO A 336 -15.20 6.02 -27.49
C PRO A 336 -13.71 6.04 -27.84
N SER A 337 -13.31 5.28 -28.85
CA SER A 337 -11.94 5.24 -29.34
C SER A 337 -11.59 6.57 -30.02
N ARG A 338 -10.44 7.16 -29.64
CA ARG A 338 -9.81 8.26 -30.37
C ARG A 338 -9.57 7.82 -31.83
N GLY A 339 -10.43 8.25 -32.74
CA GLY A 339 -10.12 8.10 -34.15
C GLY A 339 -11.04 7.24 -34.99
N ALA A 340 -12.13 7.82 -35.36
CA ALA A 340 -12.57 7.82 -36.74
C ALA A 340 -12.71 9.27 -37.25
N MET A 341 -11.70 10.11 -37.00
CA MET A 341 -11.59 11.30 -37.84
C MET A 341 -11.09 10.86 -39.20
N VAL A 342 -12.05 10.56 -40.06
CA VAL A 342 -11.89 10.46 -41.49
C VAL A 342 -11.05 11.65 -41.96
N ARG A 343 -9.82 11.38 -42.39
CA ARG A 343 -9.10 12.34 -43.24
C ARG A 343 -9.93 12.52 -44.48
N LYS A 344 -10.60 13.68 -44.58
CA LYS A 344 -11.09 14.19 -45.83
C LYS A 344 -9.99 14.94 -46.55
#